data_c79d4c186d19d02b66393360d5131662
#
_entry.id   c79d4c186d19d02b66393360d5131662
#
_cell.length_a   1.000
_cell.length_b   1.000
_cell.length_c   1.000
_cell.angle_alpha   90.00
_cell.angle_beta   90.00
_cell.angle_gamma   90.00
#
_symmetry.space_group_name_H-M   'P 1'
#
loop_
_entity.id
_entity.type
_entity.pdbx_description
1 polymer ?
#
loop_
_entity_poly.entity_id
_entity_poly.type
_entity_poly.pdbx_seq_one_letter_code
_entity_poly.pdbx_strand_id
1 'polypeptide(L)'
;MQGCDPSQTFNSTGEPEVDTTKISWKSKLLWAGIGLLWGGVLILSAGIWFLRTNLIEEQEFPMPWETAVKKFPACVMKYPGWTVRSVPCGLPVPVKGARIMVFEICSRQYAGTILQDPEARKTAAVLPCKIALYERNGKTCIARLNSGVFMRLLGGTPAEVFEKGILPEQAGMLRGLLGKP
;
A
#
# COMPACT_ATOMS: atom_id res chain seq x y z
N MET A 1 19.15 68.26 27.10
CA MET A 1 19.91 68.15 25.82
C MET A 1 19.95 66.73 25.40
N GLN A 2 18.98 66.33 24.54
CA GLN A 2 18.94 64.97 23.99
C GLN A 2 19.81 64.95 22.72
N GLY A 3 20.89 64.18 22.74
CA GLY A 3 21.77 64.01 21.60
C GLY A 3 21.07 63.25 20.47
N CYS A 4 21.03 63.83 19.27
CA CYS A 4 20.66 63.13 18.06
C CYS A 4 21.72 62.07 17.74
N ASP A 5 21.26 60.84 17.57
CA ASP A 5 22.06 59.75 17.05
C ASP A 5 22.21 59.92 15.52
N PRO A 6 23.45 60.05 14.97
CA PRO A 6 23.65 60.32 13.55
C PRO A 6 23.54 59.10 12.64
N SER A 7 23.05 57.97 13.13
CA SER A 7 23.03 56.70 12.36
C SER A 7 21.72 56.38 11.67
N GLN A 8 20.68 57.26 11.77
CA GLN A 8 19.43 57.02 11.07
C GLN A 8 19.44 57.67 9.68
N THR A 9 19.50 56.86 8.65
CA THR A 9 19.23 57.31 7.27
C THR A 9 17.74 57.35 7.00
N PHE A 10 17.21 58.50 6.58
CA PHE A 10 15.83 58.69 6.17
C PHE A 10 15.73 58.76 4.65
N ASN A 11 14.66 58.17 4.09
CA ASN A 11 14.34 58.31 2.68
C ASN A 11 13.74 59.72 2.41
N SER A 12 13.53 60.05 1.13
CA SER A 12 13.04 61.37 0.68
C SER A 12 11.63 61.70 1.19
N THR A 13 10.92 60.80 1.87
CA THR A 13 9.59 60.96 2.46
C THR A 13 9.60 61.06 3.98
N GLY A 14 10.80 60.98 4.62
CA GLY A 14 10.93 61.13 6.08
C GLY A 14 10.52 59.88 6.89
N GLU A 15 10.27 58.76 6.24
CA GLU A 15 9.99 57.47 6.91
C GLU A 15 11.29 56.71 7.19
N PRO A 16 11.37 56.01 8.34
CA PRO A 16 12.55 55.20 8.64
C PRO A 16 12.69 54.05 7.62
N GLU A 17 13.77 54.02 6.90
CA GLU A 17 14.09 52.92 5.98
C GLU A 17 14.37 51.68 6.80
N VAL A 18 13.41 50.75 6.78
CA VAL A 18 13.57 49.44 7.40
C VAL A 18 14.55 48.63 6.53
N ASP A 19 15.79 48.55 6.95
CA ASP A 19 16.82 47.73 6.30
C ASP A 19 16.45 46.26 6.38
N THR A 20 15.75 45.78 5.37
CA THR A 20 15.28 44.38 5.24
C THR A 20 16.38 43.43 4.76
N THR A 21 17.63 43.90 4.58
CA THR A 21 18.65 43.13 3.85
C THR A 21 19.61 42.30 4.72
N LYS A 22 19.52 42.35 6.05
CA LYS A 22 20.39 41.57 6.93
C LYS A 22 19.71 40.42 7.62
N ILE A 23 19.01 39.52 6.85
CA ILE A 23 18.70 38.21 7.39
C ILE A 23 20.04 37.46 7.51
N SER A 24 20.50 37.27 8.73
CA SER A 24 21.76 36.57 9.03
C SER A 24 21.77 35.19 8.35
N TRP A 25 22.91 34.81 7.73
CA TRP A 25 23.12 33.45 7.19
C TRP A 25 22.68 32.36 8.17
N LYS A 26 22.92 32.54 9.46
CA LYS A 26 22.48 31.61 10.52
C LYS A 26 20.96 31.44 10.58
N SER A 27 20.22 32.54 10.40
CA SER A 27 18.75 32.49 10.33
C SER A 27 18.27 31.76 9.09
N LYS A 28 18.89 31.96 7.93
CA LYS A 28 18.56 31.23 6.70
C LYS A 28 18.79 29.72 6.84
N LEU A 29 19.90 29.31 7.44
CA LEU A 29 20.21 27.92 7.74
C LEU A 29 19.22 27.31 8.74
N LEU A 30 18.82 28.03 9.76
CA LEU A 30 17.83 27.58 10.74
C LEU A 30 16.47 27.31 10.06
N TRP A 31 15.99 28.26 9.25
CA TRP A 31 14.73 28.11 8.53
C TRP A 31 14.78 26.99 7.49
N ALA A 32 15.91 26.83 6.80
CA ALA A 32 16.13 25.70 5.89
C ALA A 32 16.13 24.36 6.64
N GLY A 33 16.76 24.27 7.81
CA GLY A 33 16.75 23.08 8.66
C GLY A 33 15.35 22.74 9.17
N ILE A 34 14.58 23.72 9.62
CA ILE A 34 13.19 23.54 10.04
C ILE A 34 12.33 23.06 8.86
N GLY A 35 12.49 23.68 7.68
CA GLY A 35 11.77 23.27 6.47
C GLY A 35 12.08 21.82 6.05
N LEU A 36 13.35 21.41 6.14
CA LEU A 36 13.77 20.03 5.85
C LEU A 36 13.14 19.03 6.84
N LEU A 37 13.15 19.34 8.13
CA LEU A 37 12.55 18.48 9.16
C LEU A 37 11.04 18.33 8.94
N TRP A 38 10.33 19.44 8.76
CA TRP A 38 8.88 19.40 8.51
C TRP A 38 8.54 18.69 7.20
N GLY A 39 9.32 18.95 6.14
CA GLY A 39 9.18 18.24 4.86
C GLY A 39 9.38 16.73 5.02
N GLY A 40 10.40 16.31 5.77
CA GLY A 40 10.65 14.91 6.09
C GLY A 40 9.50 14.26 6.86
N VAL A 41 8.97 14.93 7.89
CA VAL A 41 7.81 14.44 8.66
C VAL A 41 6.59 14.29 7.78
N LEU A 42 6.29 15.25 6.91
CA LEU A 42 5.15 15.18 5.99
C LEU A 42 5.28 14.03 5.00
N ILE A 43 6.45 13.84 4.40
CA ILE A 43 6.71 12.74 3.45
C ILE A 43 6.55 11.37 4.15
N LEU A 44 7.13 11.22 5.35
CA LEU A 44 7.01 9.99 6.13
C LEU A 44 5.56 9.71 6.51
N SER A 45 4.84 10.72 6.99
CA SER A 45 3.43 10.59 7.37
C SER A 45 2.57 10.22 6.18
N ALA A 46 2.76 10.86 5.02
CA ALA A 46 2.07 10.54 3.78
C ALA A 46 2.40 9.11 3.29
N GLY A 47 3.67 8.69 3.38
CA GLY A 47 4.11 7.33 3.05
C GLY A 47 3.47 6.27 3.93
N ILE A 48 3.45 6.48 5.25
CA ILE A 48 2.81 5.56 6.21
C ILE A 48 1.29 5.50 5.95
N TRP A 49 0.66 6.64 5.73
CA TRP A 49 -0.77 6.69 5.41
C TRP A 49 -1.08 5.95 4.11
N PHE A 50 -0.29 6.17 3.06
CA PHE A 50 -0.43 5.48 1.78
C PHE A 50 -0.29 3.96 1.94
N LEU A 51 0.72 3.48 2.67
CA LEU A 51 0.91 2.05 2.93
C LEU A 51 -0.28 1.48 3.71
N ARG A 52 -0.74 2.15 4.76
CA ARG A 52 -1.88 1.68 5.56
C ARG A 52 -3.16 1.53 4.76
N THR A 53 -3.42 2.45 3.82
CA THR A 53 -4.65 2.46 3.02
C THR A 53 -4.57 1.54 1.81
N ASN A 54 -3.36 1.25 1.29
CA ASN A 54 -3.20 0.49 0.04
C ASN A 54 -2.58 -0.90 0.21
N LEU A 55 -2.14 -1.28 1.41
CA LEU A 55 -1.47 -2.57 1.62
C LEU A 55 -2.44 -3.75 1.54
N ILE A 56 -3.67 -3.58 2.00
CA ILE A 56 -4.72 -4.59 1.92
C ILE A 56 -5.84 -4.05 1.05
N GLU A 57 -6.12 -4.76 -0.04
CA GLU A 57 -7.29 -4.49 -0.88
C GLU A 57 -8.49 -5.25 -0.31
N GLU A 58 -9.57 -4.52 -0.07
CA GLU A 58 -10.84 -5.07 0.34
C GLU A 58 -11.91 -4.69 -0.69
N GLN A 59 -12.75 -5.66 -1.05
CA GLN A 59 -13.86 -5.47 -1.98
C GLN A 59 -15.11 -6.17 -1.47
N GLU A 60 -16.25 -5.47 -1.45
CA GLU A 60 -17.56 -6.08 -1.19
C GLU A 60 -18.08 -6.77 -2.45
N PHE A 61 -18.70 -7.96 -2.25
CA PHE A 61 -19.28 -8.76 -3.32
C PHE A 61 -20.78 -8.94 -3.10
N PRO A 62 -21.59 -8.73 -4.15
CA PRO A 62 -23.05 -8.85 -4.06
C PRO A 62 -23.51 -10.30 -4.16
N MET A 63 -22.94 -11.18 -3.34
CA MET A 63 -23.39 -12.59 -3.26
C MET A 63 -23.27 -13.11 -1.83
N PRO A 64 -24.08 -14.13 -1.45
CA PRO A 64 -23.98 -14.77 -0.15
C PRO A 64 -22.60 -15.40 0.07
N TRP A 65 -22.10 -15.34 1.30
CA TRP A 65 -20.80 -15.85 1.68
C TRP A 65 -20.61 -17.33 1.33
N GLU A 66 -21.62 -18.18 1.60
CA GLU A 66 -21.57 -19.63 1.29
C GLU A 66 -21.39 -19.86 -0.22
N THR A 67 -22.03 -19.03 -1.04
CA THR A 67 -21.90 -19.10 -2.49
C THR A 67 -20.51 -18.68 -2.94
N ALA A 68 -19.97 -17.61 -2.37
CA ALA A 68 -18.62 -17.13 -2.68
C ALA A 68 -17.57 -18.19 -2.33
N VAL A 69 -17.64 -18.78 -1.13
CA VAL A 69 -16.71 -19.81 -0.67
C VAL A 69 -16.74 -21.06 -1.57
N LYS A 70 -17.92 -21.48 -2.02
CA LYS A 70 -18.04 -22.64 -2.92
C LYS A 70 -17.57 -22.35 -4.34
N LYS A 71 -17.83 -21.15 -4.87
CA LYS A 71 -17.47 -20.77 -6.25
C LYS A 71 -16.02 -20.38 -6.42
N PHE A 72 -15.40 -19.77 -5.42
CA PHE A 72 -14.06 -19.23 -5.54
C PHE A 72 -13.01 -20.25 -6.01
N PRO A 73 -12.92 -21.48 -5.44
CA PRO A 73 -11.99 -22.49 -5.92
C PRO A 73 -12.18 -22.82 -7.41
N ALA A 74 -13.43 -22.95 -7.85
CA ALA A 74 -13.73 -23.24 -9.26
C ALA A 74 -13.30 -22.09 -10.19
N CYS A 75 -13.37 -20.84 -9.74
CA CYS A 75 -12.87 -19.69 -10.51
C CYS A 75 -11.34 -19.71 -10.64
N VAL A 76 -10.62 -20.09 -9.58
CA VAL A 76 -9.16 -20.23 -9.61
C VAL A 76 -8.73 -21.36 -10.54
N MET A 77 -9.39 -22.52 -10.46
CA MET A 77 -9.07 -23.71 -11.25
C MET A 77 -9.33 -23.56 -12.75
N LYS A 78 -10.03 -22.51 -13.18
CA LYS A 78 -10.16 -22.18 -14.61
C LYS A 78 -8.85 -21.71 -15.24
N TYR A 79 -7.91 -21.26 -14.42
CA TYR A 79 -6.61 -20.80 -14.88
C TYR A 79 -5.59 -21.93 -14.81
N PRO A 80 -5.00 -22.36 -15.93
CA PRO A 80 -4.04 -23.46 -15.97
C PRO A 80 -2.83 -23.19 -15.07
N GLY A 81 -2.40 -24.21 -14.34
CA GLY A 81 -1.23 -24.12 -13.47
C GLY A 81 -1.45 -23.47 -12.11
N TRP A 82 -2.65 -22.96 -11.84
CA TRP A 82 -3.03 -22.49 -10.51
C TRP A 82 -3.54 -23.60 -9.62
N THR A 83 -3.22 -23.49 -8.35
CA THR A 83 -3.73 -24.35 -7.28
C THR A 83 -4.41 -23.51 -6.22
N VAL A 84 -5.44 -24.07 -5.59
CA VAL A 84 -6.16 -23.43 -4.49
C VAL A 84 -6.28 -24.39 -3.33
N ARG A 85 -6.03 -23.91 -2.13
CA ARG A 85 -6.22 -24.67 -0.89
C ARG A 85 -6.95 -23.81 0.12
N SER A 86 -7.99 -24.35 0.73
CA SER A 86 -8.60 -23.72 1.91
C SER A 86 -7.71 -23.94 3.12
N VAL A 87 -7.38 -22.88 3.80
CA VAL A 87 -6.66 -22.94 5.08
C VAL A 87 -7.68 -22.70 6.17
N PRO A 88 -7.96 -23.68 7.03
CA PRO A 88 -8.74 -23.42 8.23
C PRO A 88 -8.02 -22.29 8.96
N CYS A 89 -8.71 -21.18 9.16
CA CYS A 89 -8.17 -20.12 9.99
C CYS A 89 -8.09 -20.70 11.39
N GLY A 90 -6.91 -21.22 11.75
CA GLY A 90 -6.61 -21.77 13.07
C GLY A 90 -6.55 -20.68 14.13
N LEU A 91 -7.53 -19.78 14.11
CA LEU A 91 -7.73 -18.83 15.20
C LEU A 91 -8.13 -19.67 16.41
N PRO A 92 -7.35 -19.65 17.49
CA PRO A 92 -7.61 -20.42 18.70
C PRO A 92 -8.91 -19.97 19.39
N VAL A 93 -9.51 -18.88 18.90
CA VAL A 93 -10.75 -18.33 19.45
C VAL A 93 -11.74 -18.19 18.28
N PRO A 94 -12.90 -18.89 18.31
CA PRO A 94 -13.95 -18.60 17.37
C PRO A 94 -14.38 -17.15 17.54
N VAL A 95 -14.15 -16.33 16.53
CA VAL A 95 -14.65 -14.95 16.52
C VAL A 95 -16.16 -15.04 16.45
N LYS A 96 -16.82 -14.77 17.56
CA LYS A 96 -18.25 -14.96 17.75
C LYS A 96 -19.01 -14.20 16.64
N GLY A 97 -19.72 -14.92 15.76
CA GLY A 97 -20.53 -14.35 14.69
C GLY A 97 -19.77 -13.99 13.40
N ALA A 98 -18.46 -14.22 13.30
CA ALA A 98 -17.73 -13.95 12.06
C ALA A 98 -17.55 -15.24 11.25
N ARG A 99 -17.95 -15.18 9.97
CA ARG A 99 -17.67 -16.24 8.99
C ARG A 99 -16.45 -15.82 8.19
N ILE A 100 -15.35 -16.55 8.36
CA ILE A 100 -14.09 -16.25 7.68
C ILE A 100 -13.55 -17.55 7.07
N MET A 101 -13.15 -17.47 5.80
CA MET A 101 -12.43 -18.53 5.10
C MET A 101 -11.21 -17.94 4.41
N VAL A 102 -10.05 -18.55 4.58
CA VAL A 102 -8.82 -18.15 3.91
C VAL A 102 -8.47 -19.17 2.85
N PHE A 103 -8.18 -18.69 1.66
CA PHE A 103 -7.67 -19.51 0.55
C PHE A 103 -6.22 -19.12 0.28
N GLU A 104 -5.38 -20.12 0.11
CA GLU A 104 -4.06 -19.97 -0.48
C GLU A 104 -4.14 -20.34 -1.95
N ILE A 105 -3.69 -19.42 -2.79
CA ILE A 105 -3.62 -19.62 -4.24
C ILE A 105 -2.18 -19.49 -4.71
N CYS A 106 -1.75 -20.38 -5.60
CA CYS A 106 -0.40 -20.37 -6.12
C CYS A 106 -0.37 -20.88 -7.56
N SER A 107 0.36 -20.17 -8.40
CA SER A 107 0.76 -20.70 -9.71
C SER A 107 2.18 -21.24 -9.63
N ARG A 108 2.34 -22.53 -9.91
CA ARG A 108 3.67 -23.18 -9.90
C ARG A 108 4.62 -22.56 -10.92
N GLN A 109 4.09 -22.15 -12.07
CA GLN A 109 4.87 -21.52 -13.13
C GLN A 109 5.44 -20.18 -12.66
N TYR A 110 4.60 -19.28 -12.18
CA TYR A 110 5.05 -17.95 -11.73
C TYR A 110 5.95 -18.03 -10.50
N ALA A 111 5.58 -18.86 -9.52
CA ALA A 111 6.42 -19.09 -8.35
C ALA A 111 7.80 -19.65 -8.74
N GLY A 112 7.83 -20.61 -9.67
CA GLY A 112 9.07 -21.17 -10.20
C GLY A 112 9.95 -20.11 -10.85
N THR A 113 9.38 -19.27 -11.73
CA THR A 113 10.10 -18.17 -12.38
C THR A 113 10.71 -17.20 -11.37
N ILE A 114 9.95 -16.80 -10.35
CA ILE A 114 10.44 -15.89 -9.31
C ILE A 114 11.57 -16.54 -8.50
N LEU A 115 11.38 -17.79 -8.06
CA LEU A 115 12.31 -18.46 -7.13
C LEU A 115 13.59 -19.00 -7.82
N GLN A 116 13.63 -19.05 -9.17
CA GLN A 116 14.85 -19.31 -9.93
C GLN A 116 15.86 -18.17 -9.74
N ASP A 117 15.40 -16.94 -9.58
CA ASP A 117 16.25 -15.80 -9.29
C ASP A 117 16.71 -15.86 -7.82
N PRO A 118 18.03 -16.01 -7.54
CA PRO A 118 18.54 -16.09 -6.17
C PRO A 118 18.17 -14.91 -5.30
N GLU A 119 18.17 -13.69 -5.86
CA GLU A 119 17.86 -12.47 -5.13
C GLU A 119 16.36 -12.35 -4.81
N ALA A 120 15.51 -13.00 -5.62
CA ALA A 120 14.08 -13.02 -5.44
C ALA A 120 13.58 -14.11 -4.48
N ARG A 121 14.41 -15.08 -4.07
CA ARG A 121 14.00 -16.20 -3.18
C ARG A 121 13.41 -15.77 -1.86
N LYS A 122 13.78 -14.60 -1.34
CA LYS A 122 13.16 -14.00 -0.15
C LYS A 122 11.64 -13.80 -0.27
N THR A 123 11.12 -13.70 -1.50
CA THR A 123 9.66 -13.59 -1.74
C THR A 123 8.90 -14.86 -1.40
N ALA A 124 9.58 -16.00 -1.21
CA ALA A 124 8.96 -17.22 -0.71
C ALA A 124 8.24 -17.01 0.63
N ALA A 125 8.67 -16.02 1.42
CA ALA A 125 8.02 -15.66 2.69
C ALA A 125 6.58 -15.15 2.53
N VAL A 126 6.22 -14.65 1.35
CA VAL A 126 4.89 -14.11 1.04
C VAL A 126 4.10 -14.94 0.03
N LEU A 127 4.71 -16.02 -0.45
CA LEU A 127 4.04 -17.03 -1.27
C LEU A 127 3.63 -18.23 -0.39
N PRO A 128 2.50 -18.87 -0.64
CA PRO A 128 1.46 -18.55 -1.62
C PRO A 128 0.64 -17.31 -1.29
N CYS A 129 -0.01 -16.71 -2.31
CA CYS A 129 -0.89 -15.57 -2.10
C CYS A 129 -2.12 -15.99 -1.29
N LYS A 130 -2.48 -15.18 -0.30
CA LYS A 130 -3.64 -15.42 0.56
C LYS A 130 -4.80 -14.52 0.16
N ILE A 131 -6.00 -15.09 0.12
CA ILE A 131 -7.26 -14.39 -0.12
C ILE A 131 -8.21 -14.78 1.00
N ALA A 132 -8.70 -13.81 1.74
CA ALA A 132 -9.68 -14.00 2.79
C ALA A 132 -11.07 -13.63 2.29
N LEU A 133 -12.03 -14.54 2.44
CA LEU A 133 -13.45 -14.30 2.26
C LEU A 133 -14.09 -14.23 3.64
N TYR A 134 -14.81 -13.17 3.94
CA TYR A 134 -15.49 -13.02 5.22
C TYR A 134 -16.81 -12.27 5.07
N GLU A 135 -17.65 -12.42 6.08
CA GLU A 135 -18.94 -11.72 6.14
C GLU A 135 -18.84 -10.51 7.07
N ARG A 136 -19.29 -9.36 6.60
CA ARG A 136 -19.40 -8.13 7.38
C ARG A 136 -20.73 -7.46 7.08
N ASN A 137 -21.54 -7.25 8.10
CA ASN A 137 -22.87 -6.61 7.99
C ASN A 137 -23.78 -7.28 6.95
N GLY A 138 -23.76 -8.63 6.87
CA GLY A 138 -24.57 -9.40 5.92
C GLY A 138 -24.06 -9.37 4.46
N LYS A 139 -22.89 -8.76 4.22
CA LYS A 139 -22.24 -8.70 2.92
C LYS A 139 -20.98 -9.55 2.90
N THR A 140 -20.71 -10.17 1.77
CA THR A 140 -19.45 -10.88 1.54
C THR A 140 -18.36 -9.89 1.18
N CYS A 141 -17.26 -9.94 1.93
CA CYS A 141 -16.06 -9.16 1.65
C CYS A 141 -14.92 -10.10 1.23
N ILE A 142 -14.12 -9.65 0.29
CA ILE A 142 -12.87 -10.29 -0.11
C ILE A 142 -11.74 -9.36 0.23
N ALA A 143 -10.77 -9.85 1.00
CA ALA A 143 -9.55 -9.13 1.31
C ALA A 143 -8.33 -9.91 0.83
N ARG A 144 -7.36 -9.18 0.29
CA ARG A 144 -6.07 -9.70 -0.14
C ARG A 144 -4.95 -8.69 0.09
N LEU A 145 -3.73 -9.19 0.21
CA LEU A 145 -2.57 -8.30 0.14
C LEU A 145 -2.52 -7.64 -1.25
N ASN A 146 -2.33 -6.33 -1.31
CA ASN A 146 -2.03 -5.65 -2.55
C ASN A 146 -0.62 -6.04 -3.02
N SER A 147 -0.53 -7.21 -3.62
CA SER A 147 0.73 -7.78 -4.07
C SER A 147 1.41 -6.90 -5.12
N GLY A 148 0.65 -6.11 -5.89
CA GLY A 148 1.20 -5.17 -6.87
C GLY A 148 2.04 -4.09 -6.21
N VAL A 149 1.52 -3.44 -5.18
CA VAL A 149 2.27 -2.44 -4.41
C VAL A 149 3.47 -3.08 -3.71
N PHE A 150 3.26 -4.21 -3.05
CA PHE A 150 4.31 -4.91 -2.30
C PHE A 150 5.45 -5.38 -3.20
N MET A 151 5.14 -6.01 -4.34
CA MET A 151 6.16 -6.52 -5.24
C MET A 151 6.91 -5.41 -5.98
N ARG A 152 6.27 -4.28 -6.27
CA ARG A 152 6.97 -3.09 -6.80
C ARG A 152 8.00 -2.54 -5.82
N LEU A 153 7.74 -2.59 -4.52
CA LEU A 153 8.72 -2.20 -3.50
C LEU A 153 9.93 -3.13 -3.46
N LEU A 154 9.75 -4.42 -3.78
CA LEU A 154 10.85 -5.38 -3.89
C LEU A 154 11.63 -5.22 -5.19
N GLY A 155 10.97 -4.77 -6.27
CA GLY A 155 11.57 -4.60 -7.59
C GLY A 155 11.95 -5.91 -8.28
N GLY A 156 12.68 -5.81 -9.39
CA GLY A 156 13.25 -6.95 -10.11
C GLY A 156 12.24 -7.96 -10.63
N THR A 157 12.68 -9.21 -10.76
CA THR A 157 11.88 -10.35 -11.26
C THR A 157 10.50 -10.49 -10.58
N PRO A 158 10.35 -10.36 -9.24
CA PRO A 158 9.04 -10.44 -8.60
C PRO A 158 8.06 -9.40 -9.10
N ALA A 159 8.48 -8.14 -9.22
CA ALA A 159 7.60 -7.06 -9.67
C ALA A 159 7.10 -7.32 -11.10
N GLU A 160 7.98 -7.72 -11.99
CA GLU A 160 7.66 -7.99 -13.39
C GLU A 160 6.68 -9.17 -13.55
N VAL A 161 6.94 -10.30 -12.87
CA VAL A 161 6.08 -11.48 -12.94
C VAL A 161 4.70 -11.21 -12.34
N PHE A 162 4.65 -10.46 -11.23
CA PHE A 162 3.36 -10.08 -10.64
C PHE A 162 2.57 -9.15 -11.56
N GLU A 163 3.20 -8.13 -12.13
CA GLU A 163 2.51 -7.14 -12.95
C GLU A 163 2.00 -7.73 -14.27
N LYS A 164 2.83 -8.51 -14.95
CA LYS A 164 2.50 -9.06 -16.28
C LYS A 164 1.68 -10.34 -16.25
N GLY A 165 1.77 -11.13 -15.18
CA GLY A 165 1.14 -12.45 -15.10
C GLY A 165 0.13 -12.57 -13.96
N ILE A 166 0.59 -12.50 -12.72
CA ILE A 166 -0.22 -12.85 -11.55
C ILE A 166 -1.41 -11.91 -11.34
N LEU A 167 -1.20 -10.60 -11.40
CA LEU A 167 -2.26 -9.61 -11.14
C LEU A 167 -3.40 -9.65 -12.17
N PRO A 168 -3.13 -9.73 -13.50
CA PRO A 168 -4.19 -9.87 -14.51
C PRO A 168 -5.03 -11.12 -14.30
N GLU A 169 -4.39 -12.27 -14.01
CA GLU A 169 -5.09 -13.53 -13.81
C GLU A 169 -5.92 -13.52 -12.52
N GLN A 170 -5.37 -13.01 -11.41
CA GLN A 170 -6.13 -12.84 -10.17
C GLN A 170 -7.33 -11.91 -10.35
N ALA A 171 -7.17 -10.80 -11.08
CA ALA A 171 -8.28 -9.91 -11.41
C ALA A 171 -9.35 -10.63 -12.25
N GLY A 172 -8.94 -11.50 -13.18
CA GLY A 172 -9.84 -12.35 -13.94
C GLY A 172 -10.61 -13.36 -13.07
N MET A 173 -9.92 -14.00 -12.13
CA MET A 173 -10.54 -14.92 -11.16
C MET A 173 -11.64 -14.23 -10.35
N LEU A 174 -11.37 -13.01 -9.86
CA LEU A 174 -12.34 -12.24 -9.10
C LEU A 174 -13.51 -11.75 -9.96
N ARG A 175 -13.26 -11.31 -11.21
CA ARG A 175 -14.34 -11.00 -12.16
C ARG A 175 -15.21 -12.22 -12.45
N GLY A 176 -14.59 -13.38 -12.64
CA GLY A 176 -15.30 -14.64 -12.83
C GLY A 176 -16.18 -15.03 -11.64
N LEU A 177 -15.75 -14.71 -10.42
CA LEU A 177 -16.57 -14.90 -9.23
C LEU A 177 -17.83 -14.01 -9.26
N LEU A 178 -17.72 -12.79 -9.78
CA LEU A 178 -18.84 -11.86 -9.97
C LEU A 178 -19.78 -12.24 -11.12
N GLY A 179 -19.44 -13.26 -11.92
CA GLY A 179 -20.18 -13.61 -13.13
C GLY A 179 -20.06 -12.58 -14.26
N LYS A 180 -19.02 -11.70 -14.18
CA LYS A 180 -18.69 -10.76 -15.25
C LYS A 180 -17.66 -11.42 -16.18
N PRO A 181 -17.87 -11.39 -17.51
CA PRO A 181 -16.90 -11.89 -18.49
C PRO A 181 -15.59 -11.09 -18.49
#